data_629bc0665ab3a4322ae7c8db263a0d88
#
_entry.id   629bc0665ab3a4322ae7c8db263a0d88
#
_cell.length_a   1.000
_cell.length_b   1.000
_cell.length_c   1.000
_cell.angle_alpha   90.00
_cell.angle_beta   90.00
_cell.angle_gamma   90.00
#
_symmetry.space_group_name_H-M   'P 1'
#
loop_
_entity.id
_entity.type
_entity.pdbx_description
1 polymer ?
#
loop_
_entity_poly.entity_id
_entity_poly.type
_entity_poly.pdbx_seq_one_letter_code
_entity_poly.pdbx_strand_id
1 'polypeptide(L)'
;MSLRRLFSLPALLLAVSLPSVAATPGVGQRAPDFTLSTPNGESLSLSALTSQGNVVLVVLRGYPGYQCPFSQQQFQSYQQTAAQFAALGAQLLFVYPGTDGKDLASDANQMMAGAALPPNVHVVIDPNYQFTNQYGLRWEAANQTAYPSTLLVSKDRTVIFAHTGHSSSDQTPPVDALAVLASLNTSARKN
;
A
#
# COMPACT_ATOMS: atom_id res chain seq x y z
N MET A 1 9.86 -56.80 45.21
CA MET A 1 9.90 -56.27 43.84
C MET A 1 9.14 -54.95 43.79
N SER A 2 9.84 -53.84 43.76
CA SER A 2 9.25 -52.49 43.87
C SER A 2 9.32 -51.81 42.48
N LEU A 3 8.18 -51.60 41.84
CA LEU A 3 8.06 -51.00 40.51
C LEU A 3 8.12 -49.46 40.66
N ARG A 4 9.21 -48.82 40.28
CA ARG A 4 9.32 -47.35 40.18
C ARG A 4 8.63 -46.91 38.89
N ARG A 5 7.51 -46.20 39.05
CA ARG A 5 6.86 -45.48 37.92
C ARG A 5 7.61 -44.18 37.63
N LEU A 6 8.25 -44.09 36.47
CA LEU A 6 8.83 -42.86 35.92
C LEU A 6 7.69 -41.98 35.40
N PHE A 7 7.45 -40.84 36.06
CA PHE A 7 6.56 -39.81 35.53
C PHE A 7 7.39 -38.93 34.56
N SER A 8 7.13 -39.07 33.25
CA SER A 8 7.61 -38.13 32.25
C SER A 8 6.73 -36.88 32.29
N LEU A 9 7.32 -35.72 32.68
CA LEU A 9 6.69 -34.42 32.50
C LEU A 9 6.84 -33.99 31.04
N PRO A 10 5.75 -33.57 30.36
CA PRO A 10 5.86 -32.95 29.05
C PRO A 10 6.46 -31.54 29.20
N ALA A 11 7.56 -31.26 28.54
CA ALA A 11 8.13 -29.92 28.42
C ALA A 11 7.21 -29.06 27.57
N LEU A 12 6.54 -28.11 28.19
CA LEU A 12 5.72 -27.10 27.53
C LEU A 12 6.66 -26.06 26.86
N LEU A 13 6.87 -26.19 25.54
CA LEU A 13 7.57 -25.19 24.75
C LEU A 13 6.70 -23.92 24.66
N LEU A 14 7.02 -22.89 25.45
CA LEU A 14 6.46 -21.56 25.25
C LEU A 14 7.05 -20.96 23.96
N ALA A 15 6.23 -20.86 22.91
CA ALA A 15 6.59 -20.07 21.73
C ALA A 15 6.57 -18.58 22.09
N VAL A 16 7.74 -17.99 22.27
CA VAL A 16 7.88 -16.53 22.42
C VAL A 16 7.68 -15.90 21.07
N SER A 17 6.50 -15.29 20.85
CA SER A 17 6.24 -14.45 19.69
C SER A 17 7.02 -13.14 19.84
N LEU A 18 8.11 -12.98 19.10
CA LEU A 18 8.79 -11.68 19.03
C LEU A 18 7.87 -10.69 18.31
N PRO A 19 7.75 -9.45 18.80
CA PRO A 19 7.01 -8.42 18.07
C PRO A 19 7.70 -8.21 16.71
N SER A 20 6.97 -8.46 15.63
CA SER A 20 7.43 -8.14 14.28
C SER A 20 7.47 -6.62 14.15
N VAL A 21 8.65 -6.05 14.01
CA VAL A 21 8.79 -4.64 13.65
C VAL A 21 8.17 -4.47 12.27
N ALA A 22 7.19 -3.58 12.17
CA ALA A 22 6.59 -3.23 10.89
C ALA A 22 7.69 -2.66 9.97
N ALA A 23 7.86 -3.27 8.81
CA ALA A 23 8.82 -2.84 7.81
C ALA A 23 8.14 -2.84 6.44
N THR A 24 8.53 -1.89 5.61
CA THR A 24 8.04 -1.83 4.23
C THR A 24 8.46 -3.11 3.49
N PRO A 25 7.52 -3.86 2.91
CA PRO A 25 7.86 -5.07 2.20
C PRO A 25 8.72 -4.76 0.97
N GLY A 26 9.90 -5.37 0.91
CA GLY A 26 10.84 -5.25 -0.20
C GLY A 26 10.50 -6.16 -1.37
N VAL A 27 11.23 -5.99 -2.48
CA VAL A 27 11.08 -6.83 -3.68
C VAL A 27 11.28 -8.31 -3.34
N GLY A 28 10.40 -9.17 -3.85
CA GLY A 28 10.34 -10.60 -3.57
C GLY A 28 9.60 -10.98 -2.28
N GLN A 29 9.26 -10.03 -1.42
CA GLN A 29 8.48 -10.28 -0.21
C GLN A 29 6.98 -10.21 -0.51
N ARG A 30 6.18 -10.87 0.32
CA ARG A 30 4.73 -10.81 0.23
C ARG A 30 4.23 -9.52 0.88
N ALA A 31 3.46 -8.72 0.15
CA ALA A 31 2.77 -7.57 0.70
C ALA A 31 1.69 -8.01 1.70
N PRO A 32 1.70 -7.52 2.95
CA PRO A 32 0.64 -7.77 3.92
C PRO A 32 -0.71 -7.36 3.35
N ASP A 33 -1.75 -8.14 3.65
CA ASP A 33 -3.10 -7.73 3.25
C ASP A 33 -3.61 -6.63 4.20
N PHE A 34 -4.48 -5.79 3.66
CA PHE A 34 -5.17 -4.76 4.43
C PHE A 34 -6.54 -4.49 3.83
N THR A 35 -7.40 -3.90 4.62
CA THR A 35 -8.70 -3.39 4.17
C THR A 35 -8.84 -1.97 4.68
N LEU A 36 -9.08 -1.04 3.76
CA LEU A 36 -9.33 0.36 4.06
C LEU A 36 -10.64 0.81 3.41
N SER A 37 -11.18 1.92 3.86
CA SER A 37 -12.39 2.50 3.28
C SER A 37 -12.04 3.51 2.19
N THR A 38 -12.84 3.53 1.13
CA THR A 38 -12.85 4.66 0.19
C THR A 38 -13.41 5.92 0.88
N PRO A 39 -13.21 7.11 0.33
CA PRO A 39 -13.85 8.33 0.86
C PRO A 39 -15.38 8.26 0.93
N ASN A 40 -16.01 7.38 0.14
CA ASN A 40 -17.46 7.16 0.15
C ASN A 40 -17.91 6.06 1.15
N GLY A 41 -16.98 5.48 1.92
CA GLY A 41 -17.25 4.47 2.95
C GLY A 41 -17.28 3.02 2.46
N GLU A 42 -16.99 2.75 1.19
CA GLU A 42 -16.90 1.39 0.67
C GLU A 42 -15.59 0.73 1.12
N SER A 43 -15.64 -0.54 1.52
CA SER A 43 -14.44 -1.28 1.93
C SER A 43 -13.71 -1.84 0.71
N LEU A 44 -12.39 -1.66 0.67
CA LEU A 44 -11.52 -2.18 -0.37
C LEU A 44 -10.28 -2.84 0.24
N SER A 45 -9.96 -4.07 -0.19
CA SER A 45 -8.77 -4.79 0.26
C SER A 45 -7.74 -4.94 -0.85
N LEU A 46 -6.46 -5.03 -0.46
CA LEU A 46 -5.38 -5.32 -1.41
C LEU A 46 -5.63 -6.67 -2.11
N SER A 47 -6.08 -7.70 -1.38
CA SER A 47 -6.37 -9.01 -1.94
C SER A 47 -7.50 -9.00 -2.97
N ALA A 48 -8.53 -8.17 -2.78
CA ALA A 48 -9.60 -8.00 -3.75
C ALA A 48 -9.07 -7.40 -5.07
N LEU A 49 -8.19 -6.40 -5.00
CA LEU A 49 -7.60 -5.78 -6.19
C LEU A 49 -6.58 -6.71 -6.87
N THR A 50 -5.72 -7.39 -6.11
CA THR A 50 -4.74 -8.32 -6.71
C THR A 50 -5.38 -9.52 -7.40
N SER A 51 -6.59 -9.90 -7.02
CA SER A 51 -7.36 -10.92 -7.75
C SER A 51 -7.74 -10.50 -9.17
N GLN A 52 -7.84 -9.20 -9.42
CA GLN A 52 -8.20 -8.63 -10.73
C GLN A 52 -6.97 -8.35 -11.61
N GLY A 53 -5.83 -8.01 -11.01
CA GLY A 53 -4.61 -7.66 -11.76
C GLY A 53 -3.43 -7.35 -10.85
N ASN A 54 -2.32 -6.94 -11.45
CA ASN A 54 -1.24 -6.33 -10.68
C ASN A 54 -1.73 -5.00 -10.10
N VAL A 55 -1.22 -4.64 -8.91
CA VAL A 55 -1.60 -3.39 -8.23
C VAL A 55 -0.39 -2.48 -8.12
N VAL A 56 -0.52 -1.26 -8.60
CA VAL A 56 0.40 -0.17 -8.30
C VAL A 56 -0.16 0.54 -7.06
N LEU A 57 0.42 0.23 -5.92
CA LEU A 57 0.06 0.80 -4.62
C LEU A 57 0.90 2.07 -4.41
N VAL A 58 0.24 3.22 -4.41
CA VAL A 58 0.85 4.53 -4.21
C VAL A 58 0.43 5.08 -2.85
N VAL A 59 1.38 5.20 -1.94
CA VAL A 59 1.17 5.83 -0.64
C VAL A 59 1.50 7.30 -0.75
N LEU A 60 0.47 8.13 -0.67
CA LEU A 60 0.62 9.57 -0.72
C LEU A 60 1.12 10.08 0.64
N ARG A 61 1.72 11.27 0.64
CA ARG A 61 1.97 11.95 1.92
C ARG A 61 0.67 12.26 2.65
N GLY A 62 -0.48 12.33 1.95
CA GLY A 62 -1.79 12.52 2.55
C GLY A 62 -2.00 13.94 3.09
N TYR A 63 -2.71 14.02 4.24
CA TYR A 63 -3.10 15.29 4.84
C TYR A 63 -2.37 15.56 6.16
N PRO A 64 -1.24 16.27 6.13
CA PRO A 64 -0.52 16.67 7.35
C PRO A 64 -1.06 17.98 7.98
N GLY A 65 -2.31 18.34 7.73
CA GLY A 65 -2.96 19.59 8.13
C GLY A 65 -3.18 20.57 6.96
N TYR A 66 -2.82 20.17 5.74
CA TYR A 66 -3.05 20.89 4.49
C TYR A 66 -2.96 19.93 3.30
N GLN A 67 -3.53 20.31 2.15
CA GLN A 67 -3.36 19.53 0.91
C GLN A 67 -1.91 19.60 0.44
N CYS A 68 -1.26 18.44 0.36
CA CYS A 68 0.11 18.35 -0.10
C CYS A 68 0.19 18.52 -1.64
N PRO A 69 0.84 19.58 -2.16
CA PRO A 69 0.89 19.80 -3.60
C PRO A 69 1.56 18.65 -4.37
N PHE A 70 2.57 18.02 -3.77
CA PHE A 70 3.25 16.87 -4.39
C PHE A 70 2.33 15.66 -4.48
N SER A 71 1.51 15.38 -3.44
CA SER A 71 0.51 14.31 -3.48
C SER A 71 -0.53 14.55 -4.56
N GLN A 72 -1.00 15.79 -4.70
CA GLN A 72 -1.96 16.16 -5.75
C GLN A 72 -1.35 15.96 -7.14
N GLN A 73 -0.13 16.46 -7.36
CA GLN A 73 0.57 16.31 -8.63
C GLN A 73 0.81 14.84 -8.98
N GLN A 74 1.25 14.02 -8.02
CA GLN A 74 1.44 12.59 -8.22
C GLN A 74 0.14 11.91 -8.61
N PHE A 75 -0.93 12.12 -7.85
CA PHE A 75 -2.24 11.56 -8.13
C PHE A 75 -2.71 11.92 -9.56
N GLN A 76 -2.64 13.21 -9.93
CA GLN A 76 -3.05 13.69 -11.25
C GLN A 76 -2.23 13.04 -12.39
N SER A 77 -0.92 12.91 -12.20
CA SER A 77 -0.05 12.30 -13.22
C SER A 77 -0.38 10.82 -13.46
N TYR A 78 -0.66 10.07 -12.41
CA TYR A 78 -1.12 8.68 -12.53
C TYR A 78 -2.54 8.58 -13.11
N GLN A 79 -3.44 9.46 -12.74
CA GLN A 79 -4.80 9.50 -13.30
C GLN A 79 -4.78 9.76 -14.81
N GLN A 80 -3.94 10.68 -15.29
CA GLN A 80 -3.77 10.96 -16.73
C GLN A 80 -3.23 9.76 -17.51
N THR A 81 -2.49 8.88 -16.87
CA THR A 81 -1.91 7.67 -17.48
C THR A 81 -2.67 6.40 -17.15
N ALA A 82 -3.81 6.48 -16.46
CA ALA A 82 -4.58 5.34 -15.97
C ALA A 82 -4.96 4.33 -17.07
N ALA A 83 -5.28 4.81 -18.28
CA ALA A 83 -5.58 3.94 -19.42
C ALA A 83 -4.38 3.07 -19.84
N GLN A 84 -3.14 3.56 -19.70
CA GLN A 84 -1.93 2.80 -19.98
C GLN A 84 -1.72 1.68 -18.96
N PHE A 85 -2.00 1.95 -17.68
CA PHE A 85 -1.99 0.93 -16.63
C PHE A 85 -3.07 -0.13 -16.87
N ALA A 86 -4.29 0.29 -17.24
CA ALA A 86 -5.39 -0.63 -17.56
C ALA A 86 -5.02 -1.54 -18.74
N ALA A 87 -4.39 -1.02 -19.79
CA ALA A 87 -3.92 -1.79 -20.94
C ALA A 87 -2.87 -2.85 -20.56
N LEU A 88 -2.13 -2.64 -19.46
CA LEU A 88 -1.19 -3.60 -18.91
C LEU A 88 -1.82 -4.52 -17.83
N GLY A 89 -3.15 -4.44 -17.64
CA GLY A 89 -3.88 -5.25 -16.66
C GLY A 89 -3.60 -4.85 -15.20
N ALA A 90 -3.28 -3.58 -14.96
CA ALA A 90 -2.93 -3.09 -13.63
C ALA A 90 -4.02 -2.17 -13.04
N GLN A 91 -4.23 -2.31 -11.74
CA GLN A 91 -5.03 -1.43 -10.88
C GLN A 91 -4.12 -0.38 -10.24
N LEU A 92 -4.60 0.83 -10.08
CA LEU A 92 -3.96 1.91 -9.33
C LEU A 92 -4.66 2.06 -7.98
N LEU A 93 -3.95 1.91 -6.88
CA LEU A 93 -4.48 2.07 -5.53
C LEU A 93 -3.71 3.16 -4.80
N PHE A 94 -4.39 4.25 -4.49
CA PHE A 94 -3.84 5.36 -3.71
C PHE A 94 -4.28 5.25 -2.26
N VAL A 95 -3.32 5.31 -1.34
CA VAL A 95 -3.60 5.43 0.09
C VAL A 95 -3.37 6.87 0.51
N TYR A 96 -4.39 7.47 1.11
CA TYR A 96 -4.40 8.84 1.59
C TYR A 96 -4.42 8.85 3.14
N PRO A 97 -3.25 8.94 3.79
CA PRO A 97 -3.15 8.91 5.25
C PRO A 97 -3.41 10.27 5.88
N GLY A 98 -3.93 10.22 7.10
CA GLY A 98 -4.15 11.40 7.93
C GLY A 98 -4.55 11.03 9.35
N THR A 99 -4.73 12.04 10.20
CA THR A 99 -5.34 11.83 11.50
C THR A 99 -6.81 11.46 11.37
N ASP A 100 -7.36 10.80 12.38
CA ASP A 100 -8.79 10.52 12.47
C ASP A 100 -9.58 11.82 12.73
N GLY A 101 -9.58 12.67 11.74
CA GLY A 101 -10.48 13.81 11.71
C GLY A 101 -11.75 13.40 10.97
N LYS A 102 -12.89 13.95 11.34
CA LYS A 102 -14.17 13.83 10.60
C LYS A 102 -14.04 14.21 9.13
N ASP A 103 -12.92 14.79 8.75
CA ASP A 103 -12.71 15.46 7.48
C ASP A 103 -11.75 14.72 6.53
N LEU A 104 -11.07 13.61 6.96
CA LEU A 104 -10.10 12.92 6.09
C LEU A 104 -10.72 12.45 4.76
N ALA A 105 -11.98 11.99 4.79
CA ALA A 105 -12.72 11.64 3.57
C ALA A 105 -13.00 12.89 2.70
N SER A 106 -13.35 14.01 3.33
CA SER A 106 -13.52 15.29 2.64
C SER A 106 -12.22 15.79 2.04
N ASP A 107 -11.12 15.68 2.79
CA ASP A 107 -9.79 16.07 2.32
C ASP A 107 -9.32 15.21 1.14
N ALA A 108 -9.59 13.90 1.17
CA ALA A 108 -9.32 13.01 0.06
C ALA A 108 -10.15 13.35 -1.19
N ASN A 109 -11.44 13.65 -1.01
CA ASN A 109 -12.33 14.12 -2.09
C ASN A 109 -11.83 15.46 -2.68
N GLN A 110 -11.37 16.36 -1.84
CA GLN A 110 -10.78 17.63 -2.30
C GLN A 110 -9.47 17.41 -3.06
N MET A 111 -8.62 16.46 -2.63
CA MET A 111 -7.41 16.07 -3.35
C MET A 111 -7.74 15.55 -4.75
N MET A 112 -8.80 14.77 -4.89
CA MET A 112 -9.29 14.27 -6.19
C MET A 112 -9.95 15.36 -7.05
N ALA A 113 -10.20 16.56 -6.52
CA ALA A 113 -10.85 17.69 -7.21
C ALA A 113 -12.21 17.35 -7.85
N GLY A 114 -12.95 16.40 -7.26
CA GLY A 114 -14.26 15.97 -7.76
C GLY A 114 -14.21 15.22 -9.11
N ALA A 115 -13.04 14.81 -9.57
CA ALA A 115 -12.89 14.06 -10.82
C ALA A 115 -13.49 12.66 -10.68
N ALA A 116 -14.24 12.22 -11.69
CA ALA A 116 -14.64 10.82 -11.81
C ALA A 116 -13.39 9.95 -12.01
N LEU A 117 -13.24 8.92 -11.19
CA LEU A 117 -12.10 8.00 -11.28
C LEU A 117 -12.32 7.00 -12.42
N PRO A 118 -11.29 6.74 -13.24
CA PRO A 118 -11.30 5.59 -14.15
C PRO A 118 -11.54 4.27 -13.39
N PRO A 119 -12.13 3.24 -14.02
CA PRO A 119 -12.48 1.99 -13.32
C PRO A 119 -11.32 1.24 -12.65
N ASN A 120 -10.09 1.48 -13.11
CA ASN A 120 -8.88 0.90 -12.55
C ASN A 120 -8.15 1.82 -11.56
N VAL A 121 -8.78 2.93 -11.13
CA VAL A 121 -8.21 3.88 -10.17
C VAL A 121 -9.03 3.89 -8.90
N HIS A 122 -8.38 3.63 -7.79
CA HIS A 122 -9.00 3.54 -6.48
C HIS A 122 -8.27 4.45 -5.49
N VAL A 123 -9.03 5.10 -4.62
CA VAL A 123 -8.51 5.90 -3.51
C VAL A 123 -9.11 5.37 -2.22
N VAL A 124 -8.25 5.11 -1.24
CA VAL A 124 -8.65 4.72 0.12
C VAL A 124 -8.03 5.66 1.13
N ILE A 125 -8.69 5.84 2.25
CA ILE A 125 -8.22 6.66 3.37
C ILE A 125 -7.61 5.78 4.45
N ASP A 126 -6.55 6.26 5.09
CA ASP A 126 -5.86 5.59 6.20
C ASP A 126 -5.94 6.48 7.46
N PRO A 127 -7.11 6.51 8.14
CA PRO A 127 -7.26 7.26 9.38
C PRO A 127 -6.42 6.64 10.48
N ASN A 128 -5.82 7.49 11.33
CA ASN A 128 -4.93 7.06 12.44
C ASN A 128 -3.71 6.24 12.00
N TYR A 129 -3.34 6.29 10.71
CA TYR A 129 -2.12 5.66 10.20
C TYR A 129 -2.06 4.14 10.38
N GLN A 130 -3.19 3.44 10.38
CA GLN A 130 -3.24 1.99 10.62
C GLN A 130 -2.45 1.23 9.56
N PHE A 131 -2.72 1.48 8.27
CA PHE A 131 -1.97 0.90 7.16
C PHE A 131 -0.52 1.41 7.14
N THR A 132 -0.34 2.72 7.31
CA THR A 132 0.98 3.36 7.27
C THR A 132 1.92 2.77 8.33
N ASN A 133 1.39 2.49 9.54
CA ASN A 133 2.14 1.80 10.59
C ASN A 133 2.41 0.34 10.24
N GLN A 134 1.40 -0.39 9.72
CA GLN A 134 1.55 -1.79 9.30
C GLN A 134 2.65 -1.98 8.27
N TYR A 135 2.80 -1.01 7.35
CA TYR A 135 3.80 -1.03 6.29
C TYR A 135 5.12 -0.36 6.67
N GLY A 136 5.28 0.11 7.90
CA GLY A 136 6.51 0.80 8.33
C GLY A 136 6.79 2.10 7.57
N LEU A 137 5.73 2.74 7.09
CA LEU A 137 5.82 3.96 6.28
C LEU A 137 5.48 5.23 7.07
N ARG A 138 5.21 5.11 8.37
CA ARG A 138 4.87 6.27 9.21
C ARG A 138 6.05 7.24 9.29
N TRP A 139 5.83 8.48 8.87
CA TRP A 139 6.79 9.55 9.00
C TRP A 139 6.44 10.42 10.21
N GLU A 140 7.09 10.16 11.34
CA GLU A 140 6.73 10.73 12.63
C GLU A 140 7.26 12.16 12.89
N ALA A 141 7.94 12.78 11.94
CA ALA A 141 8.36 14.16 12.07
C ALA A 141 7.15 15.13 12.13
N ALA A 142 7.34 16.30 12.71
CA ALA A 142 6.31 17.32 12.80
C ALA A 142 5.71 17.66 11.42
N ASN A 143 4.40 17.74 11.33
CA ASN A 143 3.65 18.01 10.09
C ASN A 143 3.93 16.97 8.98
N GLN A 144 4.20 15.73 9.36
CA GLN A 144 4.34 14.61 8.43
C GLN A 144 3.30 13.52 8.74
N THR A 145 3.03 12.71 7.73
CA THR A 145 2.06 11.60 7.81
C THR A 145 2.75 10.30 7.42
N ALA A 146 3.06 10.12 6.14
CA ALA A 146 3.72 8.96 5.60
C ALA A 146 4.87 9.35 4.68
N TYR A 147 5.88 8.49 4.58
CA TYR A 147 6.86 8.55 3.51
C TYR A 147 6.16 8.23 2.17
N PRO A 148 6.23 9.13 1.16
CA PRO A 148 5.67 8.82 -0.15
C PRO A 148 6.29 7.54 -0.68
N SER A 149 5.47 6.58 -1.07
CA SER A 149 5.98 5.27 -1.47
C SER A 149 5.18 4.70 -2.63
N THR A 150 5.86 3.93 -3.48
CA THR A 150 5.21 3.21 -4.57
C THR A 150 5.68 1.76 -4.55
N LEU A 151 4.73 0.84 -4.44
CA LEU A 151 4.97 -0.59 -4.54
C LEU A 151 4.19 -1.15 -5.74
N LEU A 152 4.84 -1.99 -6.53
CA LEU A 152 4.15 -2.77 -7.55
C LEU A 152 3.96 -4.18 -7.00
N VAL A 153 2.72 -4.60 -6.87
CA VAL A 153 2.32 -5.85 -6.23
C VAL A 153 1.65 -6.74 -7.26
N SER A 154 2.16 -7.96 -7.42
CA SER A 154 1.62 -8.95 -8.34
C SER A 154 0.31 -9.57 -7.84
N LYS A 155 -0.35 -10.36 -8.70
CA LYS A 155 -1.61 -11.06 -8.37
C LYS A 155 -1.50 -11.99 -7.16
N ASP A 156 -0.34 -12.56 -6.89
CA ASP A 156 -0.06 -13.40 -5.72
C ASP A 156 0.40 -12.59 -4.49
N ARG A 157 0.34 -11.27 -4.58
CA ARG A 157 0.78 -10.29 -3.58
C ARG A 157 2.30 -10.26 -3.35
N THR A 158 3.11 -10.70 -4.29
CA THR A 158 4.56 -10.49 -4.23
C THR A 158 4.91 -9.08 -4.68
N VAL A 159 5.74 -8.37 -3.93
CA VAL A 159 6.27 -7.06 -4.32
C VAL A 159 7.29 -7.25 -5.45
N ILE A 160 7.07 -6.60 -6.58
CA ILE A 160 7.92 -6.66 -7.76
C ILE A 160 8.80 -5.42 -7.88
N PHE A 161 8.31 -4.30 -7.38
CA PHE A 161 9.02 -3.02 -7.31
C PHE A 161 8.64 -2.33 -6.01
N ALA A 162 9.59 -1.66 -5.40
CA ALA A 162 9.37 -0.84 -4.22
C ALA A 162 10.30 0.38 -4.25
N HIS A 163 9.72 1.56 -4.04
CA HIS A 163 10.43 2.80 -3.78
C HIS A 163 9.78 3.50 -2.59
N THR A 164 10.59 3.93 -1.64
CA THR A 164 10.16 4.77 -0.52
C THR A 164 10.96 6.05 -0.55
N GLY A 165 10.26 7.17 -0.73
CA GLY A 165 10.87 8.48 -0.79
C GLY A 165 11.28 8.98 0.59
N HIS A 166 12.35 9.79 0.63
CA HIS A 166 12.87 10.40 1.86
C HIS A 166 12.50 11.88 1.99
N SER A 167 11.74 12.42 1.04
CA SER A 167 11.15 13.75 1.06
C SER A 167 9.77 13.76 0.41
N SER A 168 9.00 14.83 0.61
CA SER A 168 7.65 14.93 0.02
C SER A 168 7.65 14.97 -1.52
N SER A 169 8.75 15.37 -2.13
CA SER A 169 8.94 15.42 -3.59
C SER A 169 9.60 14.17 -4.18
N ASP A 170 10.12 13.29 -3.34
CA ASP A 170 10.77 12.05 -3.76
C ASP A 170 9.70 10.97 -4.01
N GLN A 171 9.16 11.00 -5.21
CA GLN A 171 8.01 10.19 -5.63
C GLN A 171 8.34 9.46 -6.93
N THR A 172 7.80 8.25 -7.08
CA THR A 172 7.92 7.49 -8.33
C THR A 172 7.02 8.09 -9.41
N PRO A 173 7.54 8.52 -10.55
CA PRO A 173 6.70 8.96 -11.66
C PRO A 173 6.00 7.77 -12.32
N PRO A 174 4.82 7.96 -12.96
CA PRO A 174 4.08 6.87 -13.61
C PRO A 174 4.88 6.08 -14.64
N VAL A 175 5.78 6.75 -15.36
CA VAL A 175 6.61 6.13 -16.41
C VAL A 175 7.48 4.99 -15.88
N ASP A 176 8.01 5.12 -14.66
CA ASP A 176 8.85 4.09 -14.05
C ASP A 176 8.02 2.85 -13.69
N ALA A 177 6.85 3.03 -13.09
CA ALA A 177 5.94 1.94 -12.80
C ALA A 177 5.42 1.25 -14.07
N LEU A 178 5.14 2.01 -15.13
CA LEU A 178 4.74 1.48 -16.44
C LEU A 178 5.87 0.66 -17.08
N ALA A 179 7.12 1.11 -16.99
CA ALA A 179 8.27 0.38 -17.51
C ALA A 179 8.45 -0.99 -16.83
N VAL A 180 8.29 -1.05 -15.51
CA VAL A 180 8.32 -2.32 -14.77
C VAL A 180 7.20 -3.25 -15.23
N LEU A 181 5.95 -2.77 -15.32
CA LEU A 181 4.81 -3.58 -15.77
C LEU A 181 5.00 -4.10 -17.20
N ALA A 182 5.51 -3.27 -18.12
CA ALA A 182 5.77 -3.66 -19.49
C ALA A 182 6.84 -4.78 -19.59
N SER A 183 7.88 -4.70 -18.75
CA SER A 183 8.92 -5.73 -18.70
C SER A 183 8.39 -7.09 -18.26
N LEU A 184 7.47 -7.13 -17.28
CA LEU A 184 6.82 -8.36 -16.81
C LEU A 184 6.00 -9.02 -17.93
N ASN A 185 5.19 -8.23 -18.64
CA ASN A 185 4.37 -8.74 -19.73
C ASN A 185 5.20 -9.29 -20.89
N THR A 186 6.37 -8.71 -21.13
CA THR A 186 7.31 -9.20 -22.16
C THR A 186 7.93 -10.54 -21.75
N SER A 187 8.27 -10.69 -20.47
CA SER A 187 8.84 -11.94 -19.94
C SER A 187 7.81 -13.09 -19.93
N ALA A 188 6.56 -12.79 -19.58
CA ALA A 188 5.47 -13.77 -19.58
C ALA A 188 5.09 -14.29 -20.98
N ARG A 189 5.38 -13.55 -22.05
CA ARG A 189 5.13 -13.97 -23.45
C ARG A 189 6.24 -14.86 -24.03
N LYS A 190 7.39 -14.93 -23.37
CA LYS A 190 8.56 -15.71 -23.84
C LYS A 190 8.65 -17.12 -23.23
N ASN A 191 7.84 -17.38 -22.21
CA ASN A 191 7.69 -18.68 -21.53
C ASN A 191 6.40 -19.39 -21.97
#